data_40d7160dc31993c57ad415a106310436
#
_entry.id   40d7160dc31993c57ad415a106310436
#
_cell.length_a   1.000
_cell.length_b   1.000
_cell.length_c   1.000
_cell.angle_alpha   90.00
_cell.angle_beta   90.00
_cell.angle_gamma   90.00
#
_symmetry.space_group_name_H-M   'P 1'
#
loop_
_entity.id
_entity.type
_entity.pdbx_description
1 polymer ?
#
loop_
_entity_poly.entity_id
_entity_poly.type
_entity_poly.pdbx_seq_one_letter_code
_entity_poly.pdbx_strand_id
1 'polypeptide(L)'
;YWIDKRNLEFVPNELLESGKVYTINFDLSKFIEVPTEYSLLEYQVKTIEQSFRFIDLGISTYELDMQWLKYDGEIMVADIADAESIEKMLEVKLLNKQAKIIWKHTEGSNIHHFSIDSIQRQEESEDLVLNYNGDAIGVDFSDQFIQRIPGLNAFEVINSQVFPDKNPYVVLSFSDPLKPDQKLQGLIYFSSDPHPDFIIERNKVKVFPSKELHGEQRL
;
A
#
# COMPACT_ATOMS: atom_id res chain seq x y z
N TYR A 1 -9.80 -32.88 5.77
CA TYR A 1 -9.12 -34.01 5.12
C TYR A 1 -7.73 -34.24 5.73
N TRP A 2 -7.17 -35.43 5.53
CA TRP A 2 -5.82 -35.76 5.96
C TRP A 2 -4.81 -35.29 4.92
N ILE A 3 -3.82 -34.48 5.33
CA ILE A 3 -2.69 -34.11 4.47
C ILE A 3 -1.72 -35.28 4.39
N ASP A 4 -1.45 -35.94 5.54
CA ASP A 4 -0.59 -37.11 5.67
C ASP A 4 -1.05 -37.97 6.86
N LYS A 5 -0.26 -39.00 7.24
CA LYS A 5 -0.58 -39.91 8.36
C LYS A 5 -0.61 -39.25 9.74
N ARG A 6 -0.20 -38.00 9.90
CA ARG A 6 -0.08 -37.29 11.18
C ARG A 6 -0.75 -35.91 11.17
N ASN A 7 -1.08 -35.37 9.99
CA ASN A 7 -1.58 -34.03 9.84
C ASN A 7 -2.99 -34.05 9.26
N LEU A 8 -3.93 -33.50 10.03
CA LEU A 8 -5.30 -33.28 9.64
C LEU A 8 -5.48 -31.79 9.39
N GLU A 9 -6.00 -31.43 8.23
CA GLU A 9 -6.36 -30.05 7.88
C GLU A 9 -7.87 -29.89 7.96
N PHE A 10 -8.29 -28.82 8.62
CA PHE A 10 -9.66 -28.34 8.63
C PHE A 10 -9.76 -27.12 7.73
N VAL A 11 -10.53 -27.23 6.68
CA VAL A 11 -10.83 -26.10 5.77
C VAL A 11 -12.33 -25.80 5.91
N PRO A 12 -12.70 -24.63 6.45
CA PRO A 12 -14.10 -24.25 6.55
C PRO A 12 -14.68 -24.03 5.14
N ASN A 13 -15.97 -24.32 4.96
CA ASN A 13 -16.66 -24.08 3.68
C ASN A 13 -16.93 -22.60 3.41
N GLU A 14 -16.95 -21.79 4.47
CA GLU A 14 -17.14 -20.34 4.44
C GLU A 14 -16.04 -19.69 5.27
N LEU A 15 -15.69 -18.45 4.96
CA LEU A 15 -14.73 -17.69 5.75
C LEU A 15 -15.25 -17.53 7.18
N LEU A 16 -14.37 -17.81 8.15
CA LEU A 16 -14.67 -17.59 9.56
C LEU A 16 -14.71 -16.07 9.83
N GLU A 17 -15.62 -15.65 10.72
CA GLU A 17 -15.68 -14.24 11.11
C GLU A 17 -14.39 -13.82 11.82
N SER A 18 -13.91 -12.64 11.52
CA SER A 18 -12.71 -12.04 12.12
C SER A 18 -12.89 -11.78 13.61
N GLY A 19 -11.81 -11.97 14.40
CA GLY A 19 -11.78 -11.69 15.84
C GLY A 19 -12.63 -12.62 16.70
N LYS A 20 -13.18 -13.69 16.15
CA LYS A 20 -14.05 -14.65 16.88
C LYS A 20 -13.29 -15.82 17.45
N VAL A 21 -13.81 -16.37 18.55
CA VAL A 21 -13.32 -17.61 19.13
C VAL A 21 -14.21 -18.76 18.67
N TYR A 22 -13.61 -19.74 18.04
CA TYR A 22 -14.26 -20.95 17.58
C TYR A 22 -13.78 -22.14 18.42
N THR A 23 -14.74 -23.01 18.84
CA THR A 23 -14.42 -24.26 19.50
C THR A 23 -14.51 -25.37 18.46
N ILE A 24 -13.40 -26.08 18.27
CA ILE A 24 -13.30 -27.24 17.37
C ILE A 24 -13.37 -28.49 18.22
N ASN A 25 -14.38 -29.31 17.99
CA ASN A 25 -14.56 -30.61 18.62
C ASN A 25 -14.16 -31.70 17.63
N PHE A 26 -13.13 -32.47 17.97
CA PHE A 26 -12.66 -33.57 17.15
C PHE A 26 -12.87 -34.90 17.84
N ASP A 27 -13.77 -35.72 17.27
CA ASP A 27 -14.11 -37.03 17.80
C ASP A 27 -13.13 -38.10 17.28
N LEU A 28 -12.12 -38.41 18.10
CA LEU A 28 -11.11 -39.43 17.83
C LEU A 28 -11.66 -40.84 17.68
N SER A 29 -12.78 -41.16 18.37
CA SER A 29 -13.35 -42.51 18.37
C SER A 29 -13.83 -42.96 16.99
N LYS A 30 -14.06 -42.00 16.08
CA LYS A 30 -14.44 -42.27 14.68
C LYS A 30 -13.27 -42.74 13.80
N PHE A 31 -12.05 -42.60 14.28
CA PHE A 31 -10.83 -42.84 13.48
C PHE A 31 -9.93 -43.91 14.09
N ILE A 32 -9.88 -44.00 15.42
CA ILE A 32 -9.04 -44.94 16.15
C ILE A 32 -9.76 -45.44 17.42
N GLU A 33 -9.39 -46.61 17.90
CA GLU A 33 -9.87 -47.11 19.20
C GLU A 33 -9.13 -46.35 20.31
N VAL A 34 -9.87 -45.59 21.11
CA VAL A 34 -9.37 -44.83 22.26
C VAL A 34 -10.29 -45.02 23.47
N PRO A 35 -9.78 -44.97 24.71
CA PRO A 35 -10.61 -44.89 25.91
C PRO A 35 -11.62 -43.73 25.81
N THR A 36 -12.83 -43.91 26.36
CA THR A 36 -13.92 -42.92 26.25
C THR A 36 -13.52 -41.55 26.76
N GLU A 37 -12.66 -41.49 27.77
CA GLU A 37 -12.14 -40.24 28.36
C GLU A 37 -11.27 -39.41 27.40
N TYR A 38 -10.73 -40.02 26.33
CA TYR A 38 -9.90 -39.36 25.30
C TYR A 38 -10.58 -39.32 23.93
N SER A 39 -11.86 -39.70 23.86
CA SER A 39 -12.58 -39.81 22.59
C SER A 39 -12.83 -38.43 21.94
N LEU A 40 -12.99 -37.39 22.74
CA LEU A 40 -13.27 -36.02 22.27
C LEU A 40 -12.09 -35.10 22.59
N LEU A 41 -11.53 -34.51 21.54
CA LEU A 41 -10.54 -33.40 21.67
C LEU A 41 -11.24 -32.09 21.39
N GLU A 42 -11.08 -31.16 22.31
CA GLU A 42 -11.61 -29.80 22.17
C GLU A 42 -10.46 -28.81 22.03
N TYR A 43 -10.51 -27.94 21.01
CA TYR A 43 -9.56 -26.88 20.77
C TYR A 43 -10.29 -25.55 20.61
N GLN A 44 -9.71 -24.49 21.14
CA GLN A 44 -10.16 -23.13 20.88
C GLN A 44 -9.16 -22.42 20.00
N VAL A 45 -9.66 -21.81 18.93
CA VAL A 45 -8.88 -20.96 18.03
C VAL A 45 -9.57 -19.61 17.94
N LYS A 46 -8.78 -18.52 18.01
CA LYS A 46 -9.26 -17.17 17.75
C LYS A 46 -8.80 -16.77 16.36
N THR A 47 -9.73 -16.31 15.53
CA THR A 47 -9.40 -15.69 14.24
C THR A 47 -8.69 -14.35 14.43
N ILE A 48 -7.97 -13.90 13.43
CA ILE A 48 -7.29 -12.61 13.44
C ILE A 48 -8.33 -11.49 13.60
N GLU A 49 -8.09 -10.52 14.47
CA GLU A 49 -8.91 -9.30 14.52
C GLU A 49 -8.64 -8.47 13.28
N GLN A 50 -9.73 -8.02 12.65
CA GLN A 50 -9.60 -7.19 11.46
C GLN A 50 -9.02 -5.83 11.81
N SER A 51 -8.13 -5.38 10.97
CA SER A 51 -7.58 -4.04 10.95
C SER A 51 -7.15 -3.70 9.53
N PHE A 52 -6.89 -2.44 9.25
CA PHE A 52 -6.38 -2.06 7.94
C PHE A 52 -5.33 -0.96 8.04
N ARG A 53 -4.58 -0.83 6.96
CA ARG A 53 -3.62 0.23 6.74
C ARG A 53 -3.81 0.81 5.34
N PHE A 54 -3.92 2.13 5.26
CA PHE A 54 -3.79 2.88 4.03
C PHE A 54 -2.31 3.07 3.70
N ILE A 55 -1.91 2.80 2.46
CA ILE A 55 -0.53 2.94 1.98
C ILE A 55 -0.55 3.88 0.78
N ASP A 56 0.09 5.03 0.94
CA ASP A 56 0.34 5.98 -0.13
C ASP A 56 1.52 5.51 -1.00
N LEU A 57 1.28 5.35 -2.30
CA LEU A 57 2.31 5.08 -3.29
C LEU A 57 2.67 6.33 -4.10
N GLY A 58 1.91 7.42 -3.88
CA GLY A 58 2.14 8.73 -4.45
C GLY A 58 1.65 8.92 -5.87
N ILE A 59 2.02 10.07 -6.43
CA ILE A 59 1.67 10.45 -7.80
C ILE A 59 2.81 10.20 -8.79
N SER A 60 2.45 9.96 -10.02
CA SER A 60 3.37 9.81 -11.16
C SER A 60 2.84 10.54 -12.38
N THR A 61 3.76 10.97 -13.26
CA THR A 61 3.43 11.59 -14.55
C THR A 61 3.36 10.53 -15.63
N TYR A 62 2.60 10.79 -16.70
CA TYR A 62 2.74 10.02 -17.93
C TYR A 62 4.01 10.42 -18.68
N GLU A 63 4.71 9.44 -19.24
CA GLU A 63 6.00 9.69 -19.91
C GLU A 63 5.93 10.68 -21.08
N LEU A 64 4.82 10.70 -21.79
CA LEU A 64 4.64 11.52 -23.00
C LEU A 64 3.90 12.84 -22.73
N ASP A 65 3.16 12.92 -21.63
CA ASP A 65 2.35 14.10 -21.30
C ASP A 65 2.28 14.32 -19.80
N MET A 66 3.13 15.20 -19.29
CA MET A 66 3.23 15.53 -17.87
C MET A 66 2.12 16.46 -17.37
N GLN A 67 1.17 16.84 -18.21
CA GLN A 67 -0.06 17.53 -17.78
C GLN A 67 -1.05 16.58 -17.11
N TRP A 68 -0.85 15.27 -17.33
CA TRP A 68 -1.65 14.23 -16.74
C TRP A 68 -0.88 13.46 -15.68
N LEU A 69 -1.54 13.23 -14.58
CA LEU A 69 -1.00 12.49 -13.44
C LEU A 69 -1.85 11.25 -13.16
N LYS A 70 -1.23 10.31 -12.49
CA LYS A 70 -1.86 9.14 -11.91
C LYS A 70 -1.49 9.08 -10.43
N TYR A 71 -2.46 8.80 -9.58
CA TYR A 71 -2.22 8.47 -8.17
C TYR A 71 -2.39 6.97 -7.98
N ASP A 72 -1.49 6.37 -7.22
CA ASP A 72 -1.55 4.96 -6.84
C ASP A 72 -1.52 4.83 -5.31
N GLY A 73 -2.26 3.86 -4.79
CA GLY A 73 -2.30 3.53 -3.37
C GLY A 73 -2.74 2.09 -3.11
N GLU A 74 -2.66 1.69 -1.86
CA GLU A 74 -3.06 0.35 -1.41
C GLU A 74 -3.87 0.42 -0.12
N ILE A 75 -4.80 -0.51 0.03
CA ILE A 75 -5.39 -0.87 1.31
C ILE A 75 -4.90 -2.26 1.66
N MET A 76 -4.21 -2.37 2.80
CA MET A 76 -3.78 -3.65 3.37
C MET A 76 -4.65 -3.98 4.57
N VAL A 77 -5.26 -5.15 4.59
CA VAL A 77 -6.11 -5.66 5.68
C VAL A 77 -5.39 -6.76 6.44
N ALA A 78 -5.74 -6.95 7.72
CA ALA A 78 -5.12 -8.00 8.53
C ALA A 78 -5.64 -9.40 8.19
N ASP A 79 -6.93 -9.49 7.87
CA ASP A 79 -7.59 -10.72 7.45
C ASP A 79 -8.23 -10.51 6.06
N ILE A 80 -8.43 -11.58 5.32
CA ILE A 80 -9.01 -11.53 3.97
C ILE A 80 -10.43 -10.93 4.05
N ALA A 81 -10.69 -9.96 3.18
CA ALA A 81 -11.99 -9.33 3.01
C ALA A 81 -12.43 -9.41 1.55
N ASP A 82 -13.72 -9.37 1.29
CA ASP A 82 -14.25 -9.34 -0.07
C ASP A 82 -14.00 -7.99 -0.75
N ALA A 83 -13.86 -8.02 -2.07
CA ALA A 83 -13.53 -6.85 -2.87
C ALA A 83 -14.55 -5.70 -2.71
N GLU A 84 -15.86 -6.03 -2.64
CA GLU A 84 -16.92 -5.02 -2.50
C GLU A 84 -16.84 -4.28 -1.18
N SER A 85 -16.50 -4.96 -0.08
CA SER A 85 -16.28 -4.35 1.23
C SER A 85 -15.06 -3.43 1.23
N ILE A 86 -13.97 -3.85 0.57
CA ILE A 86 -12.77 -3.01 0.42
C ILE A 86 -13.06 -1.75 -0.41
N GLU A 87 -13.79 -1.89 -1.51
CA GLU A 87 -14.14 -0.74 -2.36
C GLU A 87 -14.97 0.32 -1.63
N LYS A 88 -15.81 -0.09 -0.68
CA LYS A 88 -16.61 0.83 0.15
C LYS A 88 -15.79 1.59 1.19
N MET A 89 -14.57 1.15 1.49
CA MET A 89 -13.70 1.81 2.46
C MET A 89 -13.13 3.14 1.98
N LEU A 90 -13.11 3.41 0.66
CA LEU A 90 -12.41 4.55 0.10
C LEU A 90 -13.34 5.43 -0.74
N GLU A 91 -13.36 6.72 -0.41
CA GLU A 91 -13.95 7.78 -1.21
C GLU A 91 -12.88 8.78 -1.62
N VAL A 92 -12.79 9.12 -2.90
CA VAL A 92 -11.79 10.07 -3.42
C VAL A 92 -12.49 11.26 -4.09
N LYS A 93 -12.03 12.45 -3.74
CA LYS A 93 -12.52 13.72 -4.31
C LYS A 93 -11.38 14.53 -4.91
N LEU A 94 -11.61 15.02 -6.11
CA LEU A 94 -10.78 16.03 -6.78
C LEU A 94 -11.69 17.21 -7.16
N LEU A 95 -11.29 18.43 -6.83
CA LEU A 95 -12.13 19.61 -7.08
C LEU A 95 -13.55 19.51 -6.47
N ASN A 96 -13.68 18.93 -5.30
CA ASN A 96 -14.97 18.61 -4.67
C ASN A 96 -15.91 17.70 -5.50
N LYS A 97 -15.40 17.06 -6.55
CA LYS A 97 -16.11 16.06 -7.34
C LYS A 97 -15.56 14.68 -7.05
N GLN A 98 -16.44 13.69 -7.02
CA GLN A 98 -16.03 12.30 -6.84
C GLN A 98 -15.14 11.86 -8.00
N ALA A 99 -13.94 11.37 -7.69
CA ALA A 99 -13.03 10.79 -8.65
C ALA A 99 -13.36 9.30 -8.87
N LYS A 100 -13.13 8.82 -10.09
CA LYS A 100 -13.25 7.40 -10.39
C LYS A 100 -12.04 6.64 -9.84
N ILE A 101 -12.30 5.65 -9.01
CA ILE A 101 -11.30 4.73 -8.48
C ILE A 101 -11.23 3.51 -9.38
N ILE A 102 -10.03 3.09 -9.75
CA ILE A 102 -9.76 1.86 -10.49
C ILE A 102 -9.12 0.89 -9.53
N TRP A 103 -9.82 -0.19 -9.20
CA TRP A 103 -9.35 -1.21 -8.29
C TRP A 103 -8.70 -2.38 -8.99
N LYS A 104 -7.73 -2.99 -8.32
CA LYS A 104 -7.10 -4.26 -8.70
C LYS A 104 -6.99 -5.14 -7.48
N HIS A 105 -7.85 -6.15 -7.43
CA HIS A 105 -7.84 -7.18 -6.41
C HIS A 105 -7.14 -8.44 -6.92
N THR A 106 -6.42 -9.10 -6.01
CA THR A 106 -5.84 -10.44 -6.26
C THR A 106 -6.53 -11.40 -5.31
N GLU A 107 -7.07 -12.48 -5.82
CA GLU A 107 -7.76 -13.49 -5.02
C GLU A 107 -6.85 -14.03 -3.92
N GLY A 108 -7.38 -14.10 -2.70
CA GLY A 108 -6.64 -14.55 -1.51
C GLY A 108 -5.57 -13.57 -0.99
N SER A 109 -5.45 -12.38 -1.59
CA SER A 109 -4.54 -11.34 -1.11
C SER A 109 -5.21 -10.48 -0.04
N ASN A 110 -4.41 -10.06 0.93
CA ASN A 110 -4.78 -9.03 1.91
C ASN A 110 -4.33 -7.62 1.49
N ILE A 111 -3.80 -7.46 0.27
CA ILE A 111 -3.40 -6.17 -0.30
C ILE A 111 -4.27 -5.89 -1.51
N HIS A 112 -4.89 -4.73 -1.53
CA HIS A 112 -5.79 -4.27 -2.58
C HIS A 112 -5.27 -2.97 -3.15
N HIS A 113 -4.85 -3.00 -4.41
CA HIS A 113 -4.35 -1.82 -5.10
C HIS A 113 -5.49 -0.99 -5.66
N PHE A 114 -5.33 0.31 -5.62
CA PHE A 114 -6.22 1.24 -6.30
C PHE A 114 -5.44 2.34 -7.00
N SER A 115 -6.06 2.91 -8.01
CA SER A 115 -5.50 4.07 -8.71
C SER A 115 -6.57 5.07 -9.11
N ILE A 116 -6.17 6.33 -9.15
CA ILE A 116 -6.91 7.44 -9.73
C ILE A 116 -6.16 7.84 -10.97
N ASP A 117 -6.75 7.57 -12.11
CA ASP A 117 -6.12 7.77 -13.41
C ASP A 117 -6.55 9.10 -14.04
N SER A 118 -5.75 9.61 -14.97
CA SER A 118 -6.08 10.76 -15.81
C SER A 118 -6.42 12.03 -15.00
N ILE A 119 -5.63 12.31 -13.95
CA ILE A 119 -5.73 13.54 -13.18
C ILE A 119 -5.10 14.67 -14.01
N GLN A 120 -5.93 15.56 -14.54
CA GLN A 120 -5.44 16.70 -15.33
C GLN A 120 -4.97 17.81 -14.39
N ARG A 121 -3.71 18.24 -14.55
CA ARG A 121 -3.17 19.40 -13.83
C ARG A 121 -3.87 20.67 -14.30
N GLN A 122 -4.25 21.52 -13.34
CA GLN A 122 -4.80 22.84 -13.62
C GLN A 122 -3.69 23.90 -13.54
N GLU A 123 -4.00 25.18 -13.80
CA GLU A 123 -3.02 26.26 -13.63
C GLU A 123 -2.55 26.36 -12.18
N GLU A 124 -3.48 26.29 -11.23
CA GLU A 124 -3.19 26.30 -9.80
C GLU A 124 -3.10 24.86 -9.24
N SER A 125 -2.39 24.74 -8.12
CA SER A 125 -2.31 23.46 -7.40
C SER A 125 -3.65 23.13 -6.74
N GLU A 126 -3.99 21.84 -6.68
CA GLU A 126 -5.24 21.33 -6.14
C GLU A 126 -4.99 20.17 -5.18
N ASP A 127 -6.00 19.84 -4.39
CA ASP A 127 -5.93 18.72 -3.46
C ASP A 127 -6.78 17.55 -3.96
N LEU A 128 -6.15 16.37 -4.05
CA LEU A 128 -6.80 15.08 -4.15
C LEU A 128 -7.05 14.60 -2.72
N VAL A 129 -8.32 14.52 -2.34
CA VAL A 129 -8.74 14.16 -0.98
C VAL A 129 -9.22 12.72 -0.96
N LEU A 130 -8.56 11.88 -0.15
CA LEU A 130 -8.85 10.47 0.02
C LEU A 130 -9.40 10.26 1.43
N ASN A 131 -10.70 10.00 1.55
CA ASN A 131 -11.34 9.65 2.82
C ASN A 131 -11.47 8.14 2.90
N TYR A 132 -11.02 7.55 3.99
CA TYR A 132 -11.09 6.11 4.17
C TYR A 132 -11.62 5.75 5.56
N ASN A 133 -12.41 4.68 5.62
CA ASN A 133 -12.98 4.16 6.85
C ASN A 133 -13.05 2.63 6.83
N GLY A 134 -13.08 2.02 8.00
CA GLY A 134 -13.10 0.57 8.18
C GLY A 134 -14.48 -0.04 8.37
N ASP A 135 -15.56 0.74 8.33
CA ASP A 135 -16.92 0.29 8.71
C ASP A 135 -17.34 -0.95 7.92
N ALA A 136 -17.02 -0.99 6.61
CA ALA A 136 -17.41 -2.09 5.73
C ALA A 136 -16.74 -3.43 6.08
N ILE A 137 -15.64 -3.40 6.83
CA ILE A 137 -14.92 -4.58 7.33
C ILE A 137 -14.99 -4.71 8.85
N GLY A 138 -15.88 -3.95 9.51
CA GLY A 138 -16.10 -4.02 10.96
C GLY A 138 -15.02 -3.36 11.81
N VAL A 139 -14.25 -2.43 11.28
CA VAL A 139 -13.19 -1.69 11.97
C VAL A 139 -13.65 -0.24 12.22
N ASP A 140 -13.79 0.15 13.48
CA ASP A 140 -14.16 1.52 13.90
C ASP A 140 -12.93 2.44 13.82
N PHE A 141 -12.54 2.78 12.59
CA PHE A 141 -11.46 3.73 12.31
C PHE A 141 -11.73 4.45 10.99
N SER A 142 -11.55 5.75 10.98
CA SER A 142 -11.62 6.59 9.78
C SER A 142 -10.55 7.67 9.82
N ASP A 143 -10.01 8.01 8.66
CA ASP A 143 -9.04 9.09 8.51
C ASP A 143 -9.09 9.65 7.09
N GLN A 144 -8.29 10.68 6.83
CA GLN A 144 -8.18 11.37 5.56
C GLN A 144 -6.71 11.52 5.16
N PHE A 145 -6.42 11.26 3.91
CA PHE A 145 -5.14 11.58 3.29
C PHE A 145 -5.35 12.65 2.20
N ILE A 146 -4.48 13.65 2.16
CA ILE A 146 -4.53 14.71 1.17
C ILE A 146 -3.26 14.67 0.34
N GLN A 147 -3.41 14.38 -0.95
CA GLN A 147 -2.33 14.46 -1.93
C GLN A 147 -2.44 15.77 -2.70
N ARG A 148 -1.43 16.60 -2.59
CA ARG A 148 -1.33 17.79 -3.40
C ARG A 148 -1.03 17.44 -4.87
N ILE A 149 -1.81 17.98 -5.78
CA ILE A 149 -1.61 17.93 -7.23
C ILE A 149 -0.97 19.25 -7.64
N PRO A 150 0.25 19.27 -8.14
CA PRO A 150 0.93 20.51 -8.52
C PRO A 150 0.26 21.16 -9.73
N GLY A 151 0.09 22.46 -9.69
CA GLY A 151 -0.36 23.25 -10.84
C GLY A 151 0.65 23.28 -11.98
N LEU A 152 0.23 23.69 -13.18
CA LEU A 152 1.12 23.82 -14.34
C LEU A 152 2.21 24.88 -14.14
N ASN A 153 1.98 25.83 -13.24
CA ASN A 153 2.93 26.89 -12.88
C ASN A 153 3.85 26.52 -11.71
N ALA A 154 3.72 25.29 -11.15
CA ALA A 154 4.49 24.82 -10.01
C ALA A 154 5.45 23.70 -10.40
N PHE A 155 6.74 23.93 -10.13
CA PHE A 155 7.78 22.90 -10.24
C PHE A 155 8.02 22.31 -8.84
N GLU A 156 7.58 21.09 -8.62
CA GLU A 156 7.61 20.44 -7.31
C GLU A 156 8.12 18.98 -7.41
N VAL A 157 8.69 18.49 -6.31
CA VAL A 157 8.90 17.04 -6.15
C VAL A 157 7.55 16.39 -5.86
N ILE A 158 7.15 15.47 -6.70
CA ILE A 158 5.85 14.80 -6.62
C ILE A 158 5.92 13.40 -5.99
N ASN A 159 7.09 12.79 -6.03
CA ASN A 159 7.33 11.48 -5.41
C ASN A 159 8.81 11.27 -5.10
N SER A 160 9.07 10.49 -4.06
CA SER A 160 10.42 10.05 -3.72
C SER A 160 10.40 8.55 -3.41
N GLN A 161 11.35 7.81 -3.97
CA GLN A 161 11.44 6.37 -3.77
C GLN A 161 12.87 5.96 -3.45
N VAL A 162 13.05 5.20 -2.37
CA VAL A 162 14.35 4.68 -1.93
C VAL A 162 14.54 3.28 -2.50
N PHE A 163 15.72 3.03 -3.08
CA PHE A 163 16.16 1.73 -3.58
C PHE A 163 17.34 1.25 -2.73
N PRO A 164 17.11 0.34 -1.76
CA PRO A 164 18.11 -0.08 -0.78
C PRO A 164 18.98 -1.25 -1.27
N ASP A 165 19.45 -1.20 -2.50
CA ASP A 165 20.31 -2.25 -3.09
C ASP A 165 21.76 -2.15 -2.62
N LYS A 166 22.68 -2.97 -3.23
CA LYS A 166 24.12 -2.89 -2.99
C LYS A 166 24.68 -1.48 -3.19
N ASN A 167 24.14 -0.76 -4.16
CA ASN A 167 24.42 0.65 -4.40
C ASN A 167 23.10 1.42 -4.17
N PRO A 168 22.80 1.80 -2.92
CA PRO A 168 21.53 2.44 -2.60
C PRO A 168 21.42 3.80 -3.28
N TYR A 169 20.23 4.12 -3.74
CA TYR A 169 19.93 5.42 -4.33
C TYR A 169 18.50 5.83 -4.07
N VAL A 170 18.24 7.11 -4.22
CA VAL A 170 16.89 7.69 -4.16
C VAL A 170 16.50 8.19 -5.55
N VAL A 171 15.26 7.92 -5.95
CA VAL A 171 14.67 8.54 -7.14
C VAL A 171 13.73 9.64 -6.67
N LEU A 172 14.01 10.88 -7.08
CA LEU A 172 13.09 11.99 -6.96
C LEU A 172 12.36 12.16 -8.29
N SER A 173 11.03 12.16 -8.25
CA SER A 173 10.20 12.47 -9.42
C SER A 173 9.66 13.89 -9.29
N PHE A 174 9.80 14.67 -10.34
CA PHE A 174 9.36 16.07 -10.40
C PHE A 174 8.09 16.18 -11.25
N SER A 175 7.33 17.23 -11.01
CA SER A 175 6.14 17.57 -11.79
C SER A 175 6.43 17.84 -13.27
N ASP A 176 7.61 18.33 -13.58
CA ASP A 176 8.02 18.76 -14.90
C ASP A 176 9.46 18.30 -15.23
N PRO A 177 9.86 18.25 -16.51
CA PRO A 177 11.17 17.77 -16.89
C PRO A 177 12.28 18.76 -16.50
N LEU A 178 13.41 18.21 -16.05
CA LEU A 178 14.63 18.96 -15.83
C LEU A 178 15.45 19.06 -17.13
N LYS A 179 16.31 20.07 -17.21
CA LYS A 179 17.33 20.12 -18.25
C LYS A 179 18.35 19.00 -18.01
N PRO A 180 18.79 18.29 -19.06
CA PRO A 180 19.76 17.19 -18.90
C PRO A 180 21.09 17.60 -18.25
N ASP A 181 21.49 18.87 -18.41
CA ASP A 181 22.70 19.47 -17.85
C ASP A 181 22.45 20.32 -16.61
N GLN A 182 21.27 20.19 -15.99
CA GLN A 182 20.93 20.93 -14.77
C GLN A 182 21.93 20.63 -13.66
N LYS A 183 22.51 21.68 -13.08
CA LYS A 183 23.37 21.56 -11.90
C LYS A 183 22.49 21.37 -10.66
N LEU A 184 22.68 20.24 -10.01
CA LEU A 184 21.91 19.86 -8.81
C LEU A 184 22.74 19.90 -7.53
N GLN A 185 24.06 20.02 -7.64
CA GLN A 185 24.96 20.14 -6.49
C GLN A 185 24.58 21.34 -5.62
N GLY A 186 24.42 21.10 -4.34
CA GLY A 186 24.00 22.10 -3.36
C GLY A 186 22.50 22.40 -3.34
N LEU A 187 21.71 21.87 -4.30
CA LEU A 187 20.24 21.92 -4.29
C LEU A 187 19.64 20.66 -3.70
N ILE A 188 20.25 19.51 -3.97
CA ILE A 188 19.84 18.19 -3.47
C ILE A 188 21.05 17.58 -2.78
N TYR A 189 20.89 17.15 -1.53
CA TYR A 189 21.96 16.53 -0.75
C TYR A 189 21.39 15.70 0.41
N PHE A 190 22.09 14.68 0.84
CA PHE A 190 21.76 13.98 2.08
C PHE A 190 22.30 14.75 3.28
N SER A 191 21.62 14.65 4.42
CA SER A 191 22.06 15.36 5.64
C SER A 191 23.50 15.05 6.05
N SER A 192 24.02 13.86 5.73
CA SER A 192 25.39 13.45 6.01
C SER A 192 26.31 13.43 4.78
N ASP A 193 25.78 13.64 3.58
CA ASP A 193 26.55 13.66 2.33
C ASP A 193 26.14 14.86 1.46
N PRO A 194 26.94 15.96 1.50
CA PRO A 194 26.63 17.19 0.76
C PRO A 194 26.95 17.13 -0.74
N HIS A 195 27.57 16.05 -1.21
CA HIS A 195 28.05 15.93 -2.59
C HIS A 195 27.66 14.61 -3.24
N PRO A 196 26.35 14.25 -3.29
CA PRO A 196 25.91 13.06 -3.98
C PRO A 196 26.10 13.18 -5.49
N ASP A 197 26.13 12.03 -6.18
CA ASP A 197 26.10 11.95 -7.62
C ASP A 197 24.67 11.92 -8.16
N PHE A 198 24.46 12.43 -9.40
CA PHE A 198 23.15 12.55 -10.00
C PHE A 198 23.08 11.97 -11.39
N ILE A 199 21.96 11.33 -11.71
CA ILE A 199 21.56 11.00 -13.08
C ILE A 199 20.18 11.61 -13.32
N ILE A 200 20.07 12.47 -14.33
CA ILE A 200 18.81 13.12 -14.72
C ILE A 200 18.20 12.35 -15.88
N GLU A 201 16.97 11.86 -15.69
CA GLU A 201 16.20 11.16 -16.69
C GLU A 201 14.83 11.84 -16.85
N ARG A 202 14.75 12.87 -17.69
CA ARG A 202 13.56 13.70 -17.91
C ARG A 202 13.10 14.40 -16.62
N ASN A 203 12.00 13.96 -16.01
CA ASN A 203 11.49 14.48 -14.73
C ASN A 203 11.94 13.67 -13.51
N LYS A 204 12.87 12.74 -13.68
CA LYS A 204 13.40 11.93 -12.58
C LYS A 204 14.87 12.22 -12.35
N VAL A 205 15.25 12.27 -11.09
CA VAL A 205 16.64 12.39 -10.66
C VAL A 205 16.97 11.20 -9.77
N LYS A 206 17.92 10.40 -10.20
CA LYS A 206 18.54 9.39 -9.34
C LYS A 206 19.65 10.05 -8.55
N VAL A 207 19.60 9.95 -7.25
CA VAL A 207 20.55 10.55 -6.30
C VAL A 207 21.32 9.42 -5.65
N PHE A 208 22.62 9.35 -5.92
CA PHE A 208 23.52 8.35 -5.39
C PHE A 208 24.39 8.96 -4.30
N PRO A 209 24.39 8.41 -3.08
CA PRO A 209 25.30 8.89 -2.05
C PRO A 209 26.76 8.65 -2.46
N SER A 210 27.63 9.63 -2.23
CA SER A 210 29.07 9.54 -2.55
C SER A 210 29.83 8.66 -1.54
N LYS A 211 29.20 8.32 -0.42
CA LYS A 211 29.74 7.48 0.66
C LYS A 211 28.63 6.64 1.29
N GLU A 212 29.01 5.61 2.05
CA GLU A 212 28.06 4.82 2.81
C GLU A 212 27.32 5.70 3.85
N LEU A 213 26.00 5.64 3.83
CA LEU A 213 25.14 6.39 4.73
C LEU A 213 24.77 5.51 5.94
N HIS A 214 24.83 6.08 7.13
CA HIS A 214 24.44 5.40 8.38
C HIS A 214 23.35 6.18 9.10
N GLY A 215 22.41 5.42 9.70
CA GLY A 215 21.28 5.98 10.43
C GLY A 215 20.22 6.63 9.52
N GLU A 216 19.33 7.39 10.15
CA GLU A 216 18.27 8.12 9.43
C GLU A 216 18.88 9.26 8.62
N GLN A 217 18.52 9.33 7.34
CA GLN A 217 18.96 10.38 6.42
C GLN A 217 17.77 11.21 5.98
N ARG A 218 18.03 12.51 5.78
CA ARG A 218 17.10 13.44 5.11
C ARG A 218 17.72 13.89 3.80
N LEU A 219 16.91 13.92 2.78
CA LEU A 219 17.25 14.41 1.43
C LEU A 219 16.55 15.73 1.21
#